data_8e46257e6c054c01d1e1d026b0ba6a50
#
_entry.id   8e46257e6c054c01d1e1d026b0ba6a50
#
_cell.length_a   1.000
_cell.length_b   1.000
_cell.length_c   1.000
_cell.angle_alpha   90.00
_cell.angle_beta   90.00
_cell.angle_gamma   90.00
#
_symmetry.space_group_name_H-M   'P 1'
#
loop_
_entity.id
_entity.type
_entity.pdbx_description
1 polymer ?
#
loop_
_entity_poly.entity_id
_entity_poly.type
_entity_poly.pdbx_seq_one_letter_code
_entity_poly.pdbx_strand_id
1 'polypeptide(L)'
;MLLSYDFKIEFYNEKQSLEKDTSSGDSLIEETPKIIINTQYGIHVDISISNMFSNYNFVKSKQAKIVLWNLPLDFNDHIKVGDIVKIYYKKFAHEKKFDFIMAGYLGTPMSTDYPSGDFSVELDVRLAVSSNFFNRKLENKSFKGMTVEDAIKSVFPDRNTINMDEKDRLQIIDKNIYASTPKEFIDKIKGVYIHDVIADYGNNNSNVECIYIFTNDRTTEPDEKYKALEDYGLEFIPQQEITIEGEYSIRRIYWNAQIFYTHKIKIGDKVSFIDGLGKMIKTTIKETSARLSNTGDCSLILKLKDDSN
;
A
#
# COMPACT_ATOMS: atom_id res chain seq x y z
N MET A 1 0.32 0.45 -29.90
CA MET A 1 0.71 -0.72 -29.09
C MET A 1 -0.45 -0.99 -28.16
N LEU A 2 -1.12 -2.12 -28.26
CA LEU A 2 -2.20 -2.46 -27.35
C LEU A 2 -1.63 -2.77 -25.99
N LEU A 3 -2.06 -2.05 -24.97
CA LEU A 3 -1.78 -2.38 -23.58
C LEU A 3 -2.54 -3.67 -23.25
N SER A 4 -1.82 -4.70 -22.83
CA SER A 4 -2.41 -5.97 -22.38
C SER A 4 -1.82 -6.28 -21.03
N TYR A 5 -2.65 -6.22 -20.00
CA TYR A 5 -2.23 -6.55 -18.65
C TYR A 5 -2.49 -8.04 -18.38
N ASP A 6 -1.46 -8.73 -17.93
CA ASP A 6 -1.58 -10.09 -17.39
C ASP A 6 -1.29 -10.06 -15.89
N PHE A 7 -2.01 -10.90 -15.16
CA PHE A 7 -1.85 -11.04 -13.72
C PHE A 7 -1.43 -12.46 -13.37
N LYS A 8 -0.62 -12.55 -12.33
CA LYS A 8 -0.27 -13.81 -11.67
C LYS A 8 -0.61 -13.69 -10.20
N ILE A 9 -1.38 -14.63 -9.68
CA ILE A 9 -1.79 -14.71 -8.28
C ILE A 9 -1.30 -16.03 -7.72
N GLU A 10 -0.51 -15.97 -6.67
CA GLU A 10 0.11 -17.12 -6.02
C GLU A 10 -0.45 -17.27 -4.60
N PHE A 11 -0.84 -18.49 -4.25
CA PHE A 11 -1.35 -18.85 -2.94
C PHE A 11 -0.35 -19.74 -2.22
N TYR A 12 -0.09 -19.43 -0.95
CA TYR A 12 0.84 -20.14 -0.08
C TYR A 12 0.13 -20.54 1.21
N ASN A 13 0.50 -21.67 1.78
CA ASN A 13 0.01 -22.02 3.11
C ASN A 13 0.47 -20.98 4.14
N GLU A 14 -0.40 -20.68 5.11
CA GLU A 14 -0.01 -19.91 6.28
C GLU A 14 1.10 -20.67 7.00
N LYS A 15 2.27 -20.03 7.16
CA LYS A 15 3.26 -20.53 8.11
C LYS A 15 2.73 -20.20 9.50
N GLN A 16 2.44 -21.21 10.30
CA GLN A 16 2.44 -21.03 11.74
C GLN A 16 3.78 -20.40 12.09
N SER A 17 3.76 -19.15 12.53
CA SER A 17 4.95 -18.48 13.05
C SER A 17 5.35 -19.21 14.33
N LEU A 18 6.12 -20.27 14.18
CA LEU A 18 6.98 -20.74 15.24
C LEU A 18 7.89 -19.55 15.53
N GLU A 19 7.79 -19.05 16.77
CA GLU A 19 8.66 -18.01 17.31
C GLU A 19 10.11 -18.34 16.90
N LYS A 20 10.59 -17.64 15.86
CA LYS A 20 12.01 -17.72 15.54
C LYS A 20 12.72 -16.83 16.54
N ASP A 21 13.39 -17.47 17.45
CA ASP A 21 14.53 -16.90 18.16
C ASP A 21 15.44 -16.18 17.15
N THR A 22 15.72 -14.92 17.44
CA THR A 22 16.44 -13.97 16.57
C THR A 22 17.94 -14.25 16.47
N SER A 23 18.39 -15.49 16.62
CA SER A 23 19.83 -15.81 16.72
C SER A 23 20.39 -16.77 15.67
N SER A 24 19.66 -17.17 14.64
CA SER A 24 20.26 -18.05 13.62
C SER A 24 19.91 -17.65 12.20
N GLY A 25 20.98 -17.55 11.43
CA GLY A 25 21.01 -17.09 10.07
C GLY A 25 20.08 -17.83 9.09
N ASP A 26 19.74 -17.10 8.08
CA ASP A 26 18.93 -17.40 6.91
C ASP A 26 19.00 -18.84 6.42
N SER A 27 17.90 -19.55 6.55
CA SER A 27 17.51 -20.54 5.56
C SER A 27 16.39 -19.91 4.73
N LEU A 28 16.74 -19.42 3.54
CA LEU A 28 15.82 -19.13 2.45
C LEU A 28 15.14 -20.44 2.05
N ILE A 29 14.02 -20.76 2.67
CA ILE A 29 13.14 -21.79 2.18
C ILE A 29 12.33 -21.09 1.09
N GLU A 30 12.63 -21.37 -0.17
CA GLU A 30 11.75 -21.05 -1.29
C GLU A 30 10.41 -21.73 -1.02
N GLU A 31 9.44 -20.93 -0.60
CA GLU A 31 8.08 -21.42 -0.42
C GLU A 31 7.48 -21.65 -1.81
N THR A 32 7.24 -22.88 -2.14
CA THR A 32 6.53 -23.21 -3.38
C THR A 32 5.05 -22.84 -3.19
N PRO A 33 4.47 -22.06 -4.11
CA PRO A 33 3.04 -21.77 -4.05
C PRO A 33 2.23 -23.06 -4.24
N LYS A 34 1.18 -23.22 -3.47
CA LYS A 34 0.26 -24.37 -3.61
C LYS A 34 -0.67 -24.22 -4.82
N ILE A 35 -1.00 -22.99 -5.19
CA ILE A 35 -1.81 -22.65 -6.37
C ILE A 35 -1.20 -21.44 -7.05
N ILE A 36 -1.19 -21.47 -8.38
CA ILE A 36 -0.83 -20.33 -9.22
C ILE A 36 -1.96 -20.09 -10.22
N ILE A 37 -2.57 -18.92 -10.17
CA ILE A 37 -3.48 -18.42 -11.20
C ILE A 37 -2.69 -17.50 -12.11
N ASN A 38 -2.76 -17.73 -13.41
CA ASN A 38 -2.12 -16.87 -14.41
C ASN A 38 -3.13 -16.58 -15.52
N THR A 39 -3.45 -15.31 -15.73
CA THR A 39 -4.45 -14.86 -16.71
C THR A 39 -4.06 -15.16 -18.15
N GLN A 40 -2.79 -15.44 -18.42
CA GLN A 40 -2.33 -15.89 -19.74
C GLN A 40 -2.97 -17.22 -20.19
N TYR A 41 -3.55 -17.97 -19.26
CA TYR A 41 -4.26 -19.22 -19.53
C TYR A 41 -5.77 -19.04 -19.70
N GLY A 42 -6.23 -17.80 -19.95
CA GLY A 42 -7.64 -17.54 -20.28
C GLY A 42 -8.56 -17.30 -19.07
N ILE A 43 -8.01 -17.18 -17.87
CA ILE A 43 -8.78 -16.85 -16.67
C ILE A 43 -9.05 -15.35 -16.64
N HIS A 44 -10.30 -14.97 -16.38
CA HIS A 44 -10.65 -13.57 -16.19
C HIS A 44 -10.49 -13.18 -14.71
N VAL A 45 -9.83 -12.05 -14.48
CA VAL A 45 -9.51 -11.53 -13.16
C VAL A 45 -9.79 -10.03 -13.12
N ASP A 46 -10.55 -9.61 -12.11
CA ASP A 46 -10.73 -8.22 -11.73
C ASP A 46 -10.14 -7.99 -10.34
N ILE A 47 -9.32 -6.96 -10.18
CA ILE A 47 -8.66 -6.62 -8.91
C ILE A 47 -8.92 -5.15 -8.59
N SER A 48 -9.50 -4.90 -7.42
CA SER A 48 -9.60 -3.55 -6.85
C SER A 48 -8.66 -3.43 -5.66
N ILE A 49 -7.79 -2.44 -5.66
CA ILE A 49 -6.85 -2.18 -4.57
C ILE A 49 -7.17 -0.84 -3.96
N SER A 50 -7.24 -0.78 -2.64
CA SER A 50 -7.41 0.45 -1.89
C SER A 50 -6.52 0.47 -0.65
N ASN A 51 -6.21 1.67 -0.17
CA ASN A 51 -5.59 1.84 1.14
C ASN A 51 -6.70 2.12 2.15
N MET A 52 -7.01 1.14 2.97
CA MET A 52 -7.97 1.29 4.05
C MET A 52 -7.25 1.36 5.40
N PHE A 53 -7.88 2.00 6.37
CA PHE A 53 -7.41 1.89 7.74
C PHE A 53 -7.48 0.40 8.13
N SER A 54 -6.38 -0.11 8.67
CA SER A 54 -6.39 -1.42 9.31
C SER A 54 -7.38 -1.41 10.48
N ASN A 55 -7.75 -2.58 11.01
CA ASN A 55 -8.53 -2.69 12.26
C ASN A 55 -7.90 -1.90 13.43
N TYR A 56 -6.68 -1.42 13.24
CA TYR A 56 -5.96 -0.49 14.08
C TYR A 56 -6.00 0.87 13.39
N ASN A 57 -6.87 1.77 13.82
CA ASN A 57 -7.13 3.11 13.25
C ASN A 57 -5.89 4.04 13.14
N PHE A 58 -4.70 3.57 13.50
CA PHE A 58 -3.48 4.38 13.50
C PHE A 58 -2.56 4.12 12.30
N VAL A 59 -2.73 3.01 11.55
CA VAL A 59 -1.93 2.66 10.37
C VAL A 59 -2.84 2.38 9.18
N LYS A 60 -2.58 3.02 8.04
CA LYS A 60 -3.25 2.69 6.76
C LYS A 60 -2.60 1.45 6.16
N SER A 61 -3.38 0.53 5.64
CA SER A 61 -2.87 -0.68 4.99
C SER A 61 -3.56 -0.94 3.66
N LYS A 62 -2.84 -1.58 2.73
CA LYS A 62 -3.40 -2.02 1.46
C LYS A 62 -4.36 -3.18 1.66
N GLN A 63 -5.45 -3.13 0.92
CA GLN A 63 -6.41 -4.21 0.76
C GLN A 63 -6.68 -4.42 -0.73
N ALA A 64 -6.74 -5.68 -1.16
CA ALA A 64 -7.21 -6.03 -2.48
C ALA A 64 -8.48 -6.87 -2.39
N LYS A 65 -9.42 -6.56 -3.27
CA LYS A 65 -10.56 -7.41 -3.58
C LYS A 65 -10.30 -8.00 -4.97
N ILE A 66 -10.26 -9.32 -5.08
CA ILE A 66 -10.01 -10.05 -6.31
C ILE A 66 -11.29 -10.79 -6.67
N VAL A 67 -11.75 -10.67 -7.90
CA VAL A 67 -12.82 -11.47 -8.45
C VAL A 67 -12.25 -12.33 -9.55
N LEU A 68 -12.41 -13.64 -9.40
CA LEU A 68 -11.94 -14.68 -10.33
C LEU A 68 -13.16 -15.32 -10.97
N TRP A 69 -13.13 -15.44 -12.30
CA TRP A 69 -14.26 -15.95 -13.05
C TRP A 69 -13.97 -17.32 -13.65
N ASN A 70 -14.98 -18.18 -13.63
CA ASN A 70 -14.96 -19.49 -14.30
C ASN A 70 -13.79 -20.38 -13.89
N LEU A 71 -13.46 -20.38 -12.61
CA LEU A 71 -12.54 -21.33 -12.01
C LEU A 71 -13.23 -22.71 -11.83
N PRO A 72 -12.44 -23.80 -11.64
CA PRO A 72 -13.01 -25.08 -11.22
C PRO A 72 -13.85 -24.93 -9.94
N LEU A 73 -14.97 -25.62 -9.87
CA LEU A 73 -15.92 -25.53 -8.75
C LEU A 73 -15.29 -25.92 -7.39
N ASP A 74 -14.29 -26.81 -7.43
CA ASP A 74 -13.54 -27.24 -6.26
C ASP A 74 -12.40 -26.29 -5.86
N PHE A 75 -12.25 -25.15 -6.54
CA PHE A 75 -11.18 -24.19 -6.25
C PHE A 75 -11.17 -23.77 -4.77
N ASN A 76 -12.35 -23.51 -4.20
CA ASN A 76 -12.47 -23.07 -2.82
C ASN A 76 -12.01 -24.13 -1.80
N ASP A 77 -12.02 -25.41 -2.15
CA ASP A 77 -11.55 -26.50 -1.29
C ASP A 77 -10.03 -26.50 -1.11
N HIS A 78 -9.33 -25.82 -2.02
CA HIS A 78 -7.87 -25.77 -2.05
C HIS A 78 -7.29 -24.51 -1.37
N ILE A 79 -8.12 -23.53 -1.02
CA ILE A 79 -7.70 -22.29 -0.35
C ILE A 79 -8.33 -22.19 1.04
N LYS A 80 -7.64 -21.53 1.97
CA LYS A 80 -8.09 -21.37 3.35
C LYS A 80 -7.94 -19.92 3.80
N VAL A 81 -8.83 -19.50 4.69
CA VAL A 81 -8.66 -18.23 5.42
C VAL A 81 -7.30 -18.23 6.10
N GLY A 82 -6.55 -17.16 5.95
CA GLY A 82 -5.19 -17.04 6.47
C GLY A 82 -4.09 -17.42 5.47
N ASP A 83 -4.41 -18.08 4.36
CA ASP A 83 -3.41 -18.30 3.30
C ASP A 83 -2.78 -16.99 2.86
N ILE A 84 -1.49 -17.03 2.50
CA ILE A 84 -0.79 -15.87 1.96
C ILE A 84 -1.03 -15.80 0.46
N VAL A 85 -1.48 -14.65 -0.01
CA VAL A 85 -1.74 -14.36 -1.43
C VAL A 85 -0.76 -13.30 -1.90
N LYS A 86 -0.02 -13.59 -2.99
CA LYS A 86 0.86 -12.63 -3.66
C LYS A 86 0.30 -12.32 -5.04
N ILE A 87 0.22 -11.03 -5.36
CA ILE A 87 -0.35 -10.52 -6.61
C ILE A 87 0.74 -9.85 -7.41
N TYR A 88 0.82 -10.20 -8.69
CA TYR A 88 1.78 -9.66 -9.63
C TYR A 88 1.09 -9.28 -10.95
N TYR A 89 1.72 -8.40 -11.70
CA TYR A 89 1.26 -8.01 -13.04
C TYR A 89 2.42 -7.87 -14.01
N LYS A 90 2.11 -7.91 -15.29
CA LYS A 90 2.95 -7.41 -16.35
C LYS A 90 2.12 -6.59 -17.33
N LYS A 91 2.72 -5.55 -17.90
CA LYS A 91 2.01 -4.57 -18.73
C LYS A 91 1.97 -4.95 -20.22
N PHE A 92 2.94 -5.71 -20.67
CA PHE A 92 3.05 -6.10 -22.06
C PHE A 92 3.22 -7.61 -22.21
N ALA A 93 2.54 -8.19 -23.19
CA ALA A 93 2.57 -9.63 -23.43
C ALA A 93 4.00 -10.20 -23.65
N HIS A 94 4.91 -9.37 -24.20
CA HIS A 94 6.31 -9.78 -24.47
C HIS A 94 7.22 -9.70 -23.23
N GLU A 95 6.77 -9.09 -22.13
CA GLU A 95 7.53 -9.05 -20.89
C GLU A 95 7.58 -10.46 -20.29
N LYS A 96 8.79 -10.87 -19.89
CA LYS A 96 9.00 -12.18 -19.25
C LYS A 96 8.79 -12.12 -17.74
N LYS A 97 8.96 -10.95 -17.14
CA LYS A 97 8.91 -10.76 -15.70
C LYS A 97 7.59 -10.13 -15.29
N PHE A 98 7.02 -10.67 -14.23
CA PHE A 98 5.90 -10.06 -13.53
C PHE A 98 6.43 -9.15 -12.43
N ASP A 99 5.89 -7.94 -12.34
CA ASP A 99 6.17 -7.00 -11.27
C ASP A 99 5.23 -7.25 -10.10
N PHE A 100 5.75 -7.12 -8.89
CA PHE A 100 5.00 -7.32 -7.66
C PHE A 100 4.04 -6.15 -7.39
N ILE A 101 2.79 -6.46 -7.03
CA ILE A 101 1.78 -5.48 -6.63
C ILE A 101 1.66 -5.42 -5.11
N MET A 102 1.26 -6.55 -4.52
CA MET A 102 1.09 -6.68 -3.08
C MET A 102 1.05 -8.14 -2.65
N ALA A 103 1.17 -8.36 -1.36
CA ALA A 103 0.85 -9.63 -0.71
C ALA A 103 -0.07 -9.38 0.49
N GLY A 104 -0.77 -10.40 0.93
CA GLY A 104 -1.65 -10.30 2.09
C GLY A 104 -2.18 -11.64 2.52
N TYR A 105 -2.99 -11.62 3.55
CA TYR A 105 -3.69 -12.80 4.05
C TYR A 105 -5.08 -12.86 3.44
N LEU A 106 -5.46 -14.05 3.03
CA LEU A 106 -6.77 -14.35 2.48
C LEU A 106 -7.83 -14.28 3.57
N GLY A 107 -8.87 -13.49 3.33
CA GLY A 107 -10.11 -13.52 4.11
C GLY A 107 -11.00 -14.70 3.70
N THR A 108 -12.25 -14.68 4.14
CA THR A 108 -13.22 -15.71 3.75
C THR A 108 -13.58 -15.59 2.27
N PRO A 109 -13.30 -16.61 1.43
CA PRO A 109 -13.73 -16.61 0.05
C PRO A 109 -15.26 -16.61 -0.06
N MET A 110 -15.78 -15.87 -1.04
CA MET A 110 -17.21 -15.83 -1.34
C MET A 110 -17.43 -16.28 -2.78
N SER A 111 -18.33 -17.22 -3.00
CA SER A 111 -18.69 -17.71 -4.33
C SER A 111 -20.06 -17.21 -4.73
N THR A 112 -20.22 -16.92 -6.00
CA THR A 112 -21.50 -16.52 -6.59
C THR A 112 -21.74 -17.25 -7.90
N ASP A 113 -22.89 -17.95 -7.95
CA ASP A 113 -23.39 -18.56 -9.17
C ASP A 113 -24.33 -17.58 -9.86
N TYR A 114 -24.17 -17.42 -11.15
CA TYR A 114 -25.02 -16.55 -11.96
C TYR A 114 -26.00 -17.36 -12.81
N PRO A 115 -27.20 -16.82 -13.13
CA PRO A 115 -28.17 -17.51 -13.97
C PRO A 115 -27.66 -17.79 -15.39
N SER A 116 -26.62 -17.08 -15.85
CA SER A 116 -25.93 -17.34 -17.12
C SER A 116 -25.11 -18.63 -17.13
N GLY A 117 -24.91 -19.26 -15.98
CA GLY A 117 -24.01 -20.40 -15.79
C GLY A 117 -22.58 -20.00 -15.44
N ASP A 118 -22.30 -18.68 -15.37
CA ASP A 118 -21.00 -18.22 -14.92
C ASP A 118 -20.86 -18.40 -13.41
N PHE A 119 -19.62 -18.59 -12.98
CA PHE A 119 -19.25 -18.73 -11.57
C PHE A 119 -18.13 -17.76 -11.24
N SER A 120 -18.26 -17.04 -10.14
CA SER A 120 -17.18 -16.18 -9.64
C SER A 120 -16.81 -16.50 -8.21
N VAL A 121 -15.53 -16.30 -7.89
CA VAL A 121 -14.99 -16.36 -6.54
C VAL A 121 -14.44 -14.97 -6.20
N GLU A 122 -14.95 -14.41 -5.12
CA GLU A 122 -14.47 -13.15 -4.57
C GLU A 122 -13.54 -13.43 -3.39
N LEU A 123 -12.35 -12.82 -3.43
CA LEU A 123 -11.30 -12.97 -2.44
C LEU A 123 -10.94 -11.61 -1.86
N ASP A 124 -11.02 -11.48 -0.55
CA ASP A 124 -10.47 -10.35 0.19
C ASP A 124 -9.03 -10.66 0.61
N VAL A 125 -8.08 -9.84 0.19
CA VAL A 125 -6.67 -9.95 0.56
C VAL A 125 -6.25 -8.72 1.35
N ARG A 126 -5.85 -8.92 2.60
CA ARG A 126 -5.51 -7.83 3.52
C ARG A 126 -4.07 -7.94 3.98
N LEU A 127 -3.38 -6.83 3.99
CA LEU A 127 -2.08 -6.73 4.62
C LEU A 127 -2.24 -7.00 6.13
N ALA A 128 -1.60 -8.03 6.64
CA ALA A 128 -1.59 -8.26 8.08
C ALA A 128 -0.59 -7.33 8.76
N VAL A 129 -1.12 -6.35 9.42
CA VAL A 129 -0.38 -5.58 10.41
C VAL A 129 -0.33 -6.43 11.68
N SER A 130 0.84 -6.94 12.02
CA SER A 130 1.01 -7.81 13.20
C SER A 130 0.65 -7.07 14.48
N SER A 131 -0.41 -7.51 15.17
CA SER A 131 -0.78 -6.98 16.48
C SER A 131 0.35 -7.15 17.49
N ASN A 132 1.08 -8.26 17.42
CA ASN A 132 2.20 -8.55 18.32
C ASN A 132 3.33 -7.55 18.15
N PHE A 133 3.61 -7.11 16.92
CA PHE A 133 4.61 -6.09 16.66
C PHE A 133 4.25 -4.75 17.32
N PHE A 134 3.00 -4.31 17.20
CA PHE A 134 2.57 -3.02 17.76
C PHE A 134 2.36 -3.03 19.27
N ASN A 135 2.09 -4.18 19.87
CA ASN A 135 1.90 -4.35 21.30
C ASN A 135 3.17 -4.84 22.01
N ARG A 136 4.30 -5.03 21.30
CA ARG A 136 5.57 -5.39 21.92
C ARG A 136 5.98 -4.33 22.94
N LYS A 137 6.54 -4.75 24.06
CA LYS A 137 7.08 -3.82 25.06
C LYS A 137 8.29 -3.10 24.47
N LEU A 138 8.27 -1.78 24.52
CA LEU A 138 9.45 -0.95 24.39
C LEU A 138 10.04 -0.74 25.79
N GLU A 139 11.36 -0.62 25.87
CA GLU A 139 11.98 -0.09 27.09
C GLU A 139 11.39 1.30 27.33
N ASN A 140 10.97 1.60 28.57
CA ASN A 140 10.41 2.89 28.93
C ASN A 140 11.43 3.99 28.64
N LYS A 141 11.35 4.56 27.45
CA LYS A 141 12.29 5.52 26.91
C LYS A 141 11.58 6.85 26.70
N SER A 142 12.22 7.92 27.13
CA SER A 142 11.81 9.27 26.74
C SER A 142 12.37 9.56 25.35
N PHE A 143 11.52 10.07 24.48
CA PHE A 143 11.92 10.51 23.13
C PHE A 143 12.22 12.01 23.08
N LYS A 144 12.09 12.73 24.19
CA LYS A 144 12.41 14.17 24.27
C LYS A 144 13.89 14.39 23.95
N GLY A 145 14.16 15.35 23.08
CA GLY A 145 15.51 15.71 22.64
C GLY A 145 16.05 14.87 21.49
N MET A 146 15.34 13.82 21.06
CA MET A 146 15.67 13.07 19.85
C MET A 146 15.12 13.79 18.60
N THR A 147 15.75 13.58 17.45
CA THR A 147 15.11 13.93 16.18
C THR A 147 13.93 12.99 15.93
N VAL A 148 12.96 13.45 15.14
CA VAL A 148 11.82 12.60 14.73
C VAL A 148 12.32 11.33 14.04
N GLU A 149 13.32 11.46 13.18
CA GLU A 149 13.96 10.35 12.48
C GLU A 149 14.58 9.33 13.42
N ASP A 150 15.37 9.79 14.40
CA ASP A 150 16.03 8.90 15.37
C ASP A 150 15.00 8.21 16.28
N ALA A 151 13.95 8.93 16.65
CA ALA A 151 12.87 8.34 17.44
C ALA A 151 12.15 7.23 16.66
N ILE A 152 11.79 7.46 15.38
CA ILE A 152 11.20 6.44 14.52
C ILE A 152 12.13 5.24 14.37
N LYS A 153 13.41 5.45 14.02
CA LYS A 153 14.39 4.38 13.86
C LYS A 153 14.60 3.57 15.15
N SER A 154 14.52 4.20 16.31
CA SER A 154 14.67 3.52 17.59
C SER A 154 13.49 2.58 17.91
N VAL A 155 12.29 2.88 17.41
CA VAL A 155 11.09 2.06 17.60
C VAL A 155 10.90 1.06 16.46
N PHE A 156 11.32 1.41 15.24
CA PHE A 156 11.16 0.60 14.01
C PHE A 156 12.52 0.41 13.32
N PRO A 157 13.51 -0.25 13.94
CA PRO A 157 14.90 -0.23 13.45
C PRO A 157 15.04 -0.75 12.01
N ASP A 158 14.38 -1.87 11.68
CA ASP A 158 14.55 -2.55 10.38
C ASP A 158 13.33 -2.47 9.48
N ARG A 159 12.27 -1.77 9.91
CA ARG A 159 10.95 -1.78 9.25
C ARG A 159 10.40 -0.39 9.01
N ASN A 160 11.26 0.57 8.74
CA ASN A 160 10.83 1.94 8.49
C ASN A 160 11.27 2.44 7.12
N THR A 161 10.44 3.29 6.54
CA THR A 161 10.79 4.22 5.46
C THR A 161 10.28 5.60 5.88
N ILE A 162 11.16 6.59 5.88
CA ILE A 162 10.80 7.94 6.29
C ILE A 162 10.69 8.79 5.04
N ASN A 163 9.46 9.05 4.63
CA ASN A 163 9.13 9.86 3.47
C ASN A 163 8.66 11.25 3.93
N MET A 164 9.61 12.03 4.41
CA MET A 164 9.42 13.35 4.97
C MET A 164 10.57 14.25 4.53
N ASP A 165 10.31 15.57 4.47
CA ASP A 165 11.34 16.56 4.20
C ASP A 165 12.41 16.55 5.30
N GLU A 166 13.64 16.94 4.95
CA GLU A 166 14.77 16.94 5.88
C GLU A 166 14.49 17.77 7.14
N LYS A 167 13.86 18.92 7.00
CA LYS A 167 13.47 19.78 8.11
C LYS A 167 12.57 19.05 9.11
N ASP A 168 11.60 18.29 8.64
CA ASP A 168 10.67 17.55 9.50
C ASP A 168 11.33 16.32 10.12
N ARG A 169 12.21 15.62 9.38
CA ARG A 169 12.99 14.48 9.92
C ARG A 169 13.90 14.90 11.06
N LEU A 170 14.58 16.05 10.89
CA LEU A 170 15.53 16.58 11.87
C LEU A 170 14.87 17.42 12.97
N GLN A 171 13.55 17.63 12.93
CA GLN A 171 12.82 18.31 13.98
C GLN A 171 13.06 17.61 15.33
N ILE A 172 13.43 18.39 16.35
CA ILE A 172 13.61 17.88 17.70
C ILE A 172 12.27 17.69 18.39
N ILE A 173 12.06 16.54 18.99
CA ILE A 173 10.90 16.27 19.84
C ILE A 173 11.08 17.05 21.14
N ASP A 174 10.33 18.13 21.27
CA ASP A 174 10.37 19.06 22.44
C ASP A 174 9.44 18.61 23.57
N LYS A 175 8.40 17.84 23.24
CA LYS A 175 7.44 17.31 24.22
C LYS A 175 7.97 16.09 24.96
N ASN A 176 7.51 15.92 26.20
CA ASN A 176 7.79 14.70 26.97
C ASN A 176 6.92 13.56 26.41
N ILE A 177 7.47 12.81 25.48
CA ILE A 177 6.83 11.63 24.90
C ILE A 177 7.47 10.40 25.54
N TYR A 178 6.64 9.60 26.23
CA TYR A 178 6.99 8.28 26.74
C TYR A 178 6.07 7.28 26.06
N ALA A 179 6.61 6.20 25.56
CA ALA A 179 5.81 5.13 24.98
C ALA A 179 6.32 3.77 25.45
N SER A 180 5.40 2.93 25.85
CA SER A 180 5.66 1.54 26.26
C SER A 180 5.48 0.54 25.14
N THR A 181 4.85 0.97 24.03
CA THR A 181 4.62 0.15 22.85
C THR A 181 4.77 0.98 21.57
N PRO A 182 5.08 0.34 20.40
CA PRO A 182 5.10 1.02 19.11
C PRO A 182 3.77 1.71 18.78
N LYS A 183 2.64 1.10 19.14
CA LYS A 183 1.32 1.71 18.99
C LYS A 183 1.22 3.03 19.72
N GLU A 184 1.53 3.02 21.01
CA GLU A 184 1.49 4.21 21.86
C GLU A 184 2.44 5.31 21.35
N PHE A 185 3.60 4.93 20.82
CA PHE A 185 4.52 5.85 20.19
C PHE A 185 3.87 6.55 18.98
N ILE A 186 3.29 5.77 18.05
CA ILE A 186 2.60 6.36 16.87
C ILE A 186 1.47 7.29 17.32
N ASP A 187 0.62 6.87 18.24
CA ASP A 187 -0.51 7.67 18.72
C ASP A 187 -0.07 9.04 19.28
N LYS A 188 1.12 9.10 19.88
CA LYS A 188 1.66 10.33 20.46
C LYS A 188 2.39 11.25 19.48
N ILE A 189 2.98 10.69 18.41
CA ILE A 189 3.69 11.51 17.41
C ILE A 189 2.82 11.88 16.22
N LYS A 190 1.76 11.10 15.94
CA LYS A 190 0.83 11.38 14.84
C LYS A 190 0.01 12.63 15.08
N GLY A 191 -0.11 13.48 14.06
CA GLY A 191 -0.77 14.78 14.13
C GLY A 191 0.07 15.91 14.79
N VAL A 192 1.25 15.56 15.34
CA VAL A 192 2.17 16.54 15.95
C VAL A 192 3.47 16.64 15.15
N TYR A 193 4.11 15.52 14.90
CA TYR A 193 5.41 15.42 14.22
C TYR A 193 5.33 14.68 12.88
N ILE A 194 4.37 13.79 12.74
CA ILE A 194 4.08 13.05 11.50
C ILE A 194 2.59 13.18 11.17
N HIS A 195 2.26 13.07 9.89
CA HIS A 195 0.86 13.10 9.45
C HIS A 195 0.26 11.68 9.46
N ASP A 196 0.89 10.74 8.79
CA ASP A 196 0.37 9.38 8.64
C ASP A 196 1.46 8.30 8.73
N VAL A 197 1.03 7.09 9.07
CA VAL A 197 1.83 5.88 8.98
C VAL A 197 1.10 4.89 8.09
N ILE A 198 1.81 4.40 7.07
CA ILE A 198 1.27 3.49 6.06
C ILE A 198 2.06 2.19 6.14
N ALA A 199 1.36 1.08 6.29
CA ALA A 199 1.98 -0.23 6.16
C ALA A 199 1.98 -0.66 4.69
N ASP A 200 3.13 -1.07 4.20
CA ASP A 200 3.30 -1.65 2.86
C ASP A 200 4.25 -2.84 2.95
N TYR A 201 4.34 -3.63 1.90
CA TYR A 201 5.36 -4.67 1.80
C TYR A 201 6.65 -4.08 1.26
N GLY A 202 7.77 -4.49 1.87
CA GLY A 202 9.09 -4.22 1.32
C GLY A 202 9.25 -4.92 -0.04
N ASN A 203 10.06 -4.32 -0.92
CA ASN A 203 10.34 -4.85 -2.26
C ASN A 203 11.12 -6.19 -2.26
N ASN A 204 11.39 -6.79 -1.11
CA ASN A 204 12.12 -8.05 -1.02
C ASN A 204 11.17 -9.23 -1.21
N ASN A 205 11.33 -9.90 -2.33
CA ASN A 205 10.51 -11.04 -2.79
C ASN A 205 10.51 -12.27 -1.86
N SER A 206 11.28 -12.29 -0.79
CA SER A 206 11.50 -13.50 0.02
C SER A 206 10.80 -13.50 1.38
N ASN A 207 10.43 -12.35 1.94
CA ASN A 207 9.78 -12.28 3.26
C ASN A 207 8.55 -11.39 3.19
N VAL A 208 7.41 -11.89 3.72
CA VAL A 208 6.15 -11.15 3.86
C VAL A 208 6.27 -10.24 5.09
N GLU A 209 7.26 -9.33 5.08
CA GLU A 209 7.45 -8.39 6.18
C GLU A 209 6.88 -7.02 5.84
N CYS A 210 6.02 -6.49 6.73
CA CYS A 210 5.55 -5.13 6.62
C CYS A 210 6.68 -4.15 6.89
N ILE A 211 6.81 -3.16 6.02
CA ILE A 211 7.51 -1.91 6.28
C ILE A 211 6.50 -0.83 6.62
N TYR A 212 6.90 0.11 7.46
CA TYR A 212 6.07 1.24 7.88
C TYR A 212 6.63 2.51 7.28
N ILE A 213 5.81 3.17 6.46
CA ILE A 213 6.14 4.42 5.78
C ILE A 213 5.59 5.56 6.61
N PHE A 214 6.48 6.38 7.16
CA PHE A 214 6.15 7.58 7.91
C PHE A 214 6.14 8.77 6.97
N THR A 215 5.04 9.52 6.94
CA THR A 215 4.86 10.64 6.02
C THR A 215 4.50 11.91 6.77
N ASN A 216 4.86 13.06 6.18
CA ASN A 216 4.36 14.36 6.59
C ASN A 216 3.71 15.09 5.40
N ASP A 217 2.76 15.98 5.68
CA ASP A 217 1.99 16.71 4.65
C ASP A 217 2.73 17.92 4.08
N ARG A 218 3.95 18.22 4.56
CA ARG A 218 4.64 19.43 4.17
C ARG A 218 5.51 19.22 2.94
N THR A 219 5.22 19.98 1.89
CA THR A 219 6.02 20.07 0.67
C THR A 219 6.76 21.41 0.68
N THR A 220 8.03 21.45 1.00
CA THR A 220 8.76 22.73 1.09
C THR A 220 10.15 22.75 0.47
N GLU A 221 10.58 21.72 -0.27
CA GLU A 221 11.90 21.80 -0.91
C GLU A 221 11.81 22.10 -2.40
N PRO A 222 12.47 23.20 -2.85
CA PRO A 222 12.39 23.64 -4.25
C PRO A 222 13.13 22.75 -5.26
N ASP A 223 14.03 21.88 -4.81
CA ASP A 223 14.95 21.15 -5.69
C ASP A 223 14.68 19.64 -5.82
N GLU A 224 13.60 19.12 -5.24
CA GLU A 224 13.29 17.72 -5.38
C GLU A 224 12.73 17.37 -6.76
N LYS A 225 13.16 16.21 -7.24
CA LYS A 225 12.71 15.65 -8.51
C LYS A 225 11.25 15.17 -8.39
N TYR A 226 10.33 15.96 -8.89
CA TYR A 226 8.94 15.56 -9.04
C TYR A 226 8.78 14.56 -10.20
N LYS A 227 7.96 13.55 -10.00
CA LYS A 227 7.56 12.61 -11.06
C LYS A 227 6.43 13.27 -11.86
N ALA A 228 6.65 13.57 -13.14
CA ALA A 228 5.59 14.10 -13.98
C ALA A 228 4.53 13.01 -14.24
N LEU A 229 3.27 13.27 -13.92
CA LEU A 229 2.20 12.28 -14.09
C LEU A 229 1.94 11.97 -15.56
N GLU A 230 2.24 12.90 -16.44
CA GLU A 230 2.18 12.73 -17.90
C GLU A 230 3.06 11.57 -18.39
N ASP A 231 4.24 11.38 -17.76
CA ASP A 231 5.17 10.29 -18.08
C ASP A 231 4.60 8.90 -17.73
N TYR A 232 3.57 8.85 -16.89
CA TYR A 232 2.90 7.62 -16.46
C TYR A 232 1.55 7.40 -17.14
N GLY A 233 1.25 8.20 -18.17
CA GLY A 233 0.01 8.09 -18.93
C GLY A 233 -1.20 8.66 -18.20
N LEU A 234 -1.11 9.95 -17.89
CA LEU A 234 -2.22 10.72 -17.34
C LEU A 234 -3.45 10.63 -18.28
N GLU A 235 -4.56 10.07 -17.80
CA GLU A 235 -5.72 9.77 -18.64
C GLU A 235 -6.60 11.00 -18.86
N PHE A 236 -6.63 11.93 -17.91
CA PHE A 236 -7.36 13.19 -18.00
C PHE A 236 -6.70 14.28 -17.16
N ILE A 237 -7.04 15.53 -17.43
CA ILE A 237 -6.56 16.67 -16.65
C ILE A 237 -7.07 16.53 -15.20
N PRO A 238 -6.17 16.53 -14.19
CA PRO A 238 -6.58 16.39 -12.80
C PRO A 238 -7.61 17.41 -12.36
N GLN A 239 -8.61 16.98 -11.59
CA GLN A 239 -9.71 17.80 -11.13
C GLN A 239 -9.63 18.07 -9.63
N GLN A 240 -9.99 19.28 -9.23
CA GLN A 240 -10.09 19.61 -7.81
C GLN A 240 -11.36 19.03 -7.19
N GLU A 241 -11.20 18.44 -6.02
CA GLU A 241 -12.28 17.98 -5.16
C GLU A 241 -12.20 18.70 -3.81
N ILE A 242 -13.35 19.14 -3.32
CA ILE A 242 -13.46 19.77 -2.01
C ILE A 242 -14.10 18.76 -1.06
N THR A 243 -13.37 18.39 -0.01
CA THR A 243 -13.90 17.55 1.06
C THR A 243 -14.02 18.35 2.35
N ILE A 244 -15.03 18.02 3.15
CA ILE A 244 -15.20 18.56 4.51
C ILE A 244 -14.78 17.46 5.47
N GLU A 245 -13.73 17.72 6.26
CA GLU A 245 -13.16 16.73 7.17
C GLU A 245 -13.30 17.17 8.64
N GLY A 246 -13.61 16.16 9.49
CA GLY A 246 -13.61 16.28 10.95
C GLY A 246 -14.82 17.01 11.56
N GLU A 247 -14.89 17.00 12.89
CA GLU A 247 -15.97 17.61 13.68
C GLU A 247 -16.07 19.15 13.48
N TYR A 248 -14.98 19.77 13.08
CA TYR A 248 -14.91 21.24 12.86
C TYR A 248 -15.18 21.63 11.41
N SER A 249 -15.64 20.72 10.56
CA SER A 249 -15.98 20.99 9.14
C SER A 249 -14.85 21.70 8.39
N ILE A 250 -13.62 21.26 8.56
CA ILE A 250 -12.47 21.84 7.89
C ILE A 250 -12.57 21.53 6.39
N ARG A 251 -12.64 22.57 5.57
CA ARG A 251 -12.63 22.45 4.12
C ARG A 251 -11.21 22.13 3.66
N ARG A 252 -11.04 21.01 2.96
CA ARG A 252 -9.78 20.65 2.30
C ARG A 252 -9.99 20.47 0.81
N ILE A 253 -9.01 20.90 0.06
CA ILE A 253 -8.99 20.75 -1.39
C ILE A 253 -7.99 19.66 -1.74
N TYR A 254 -8.39 18.76 -2.63
CA TYR A 254 -7.55 17.72 -3.18
C TYR A 254 -7.62 17.75 -4.69
N TRP A 255 -6.60 17.21 -5.35
CA TRP A 255 -6.65 16.94 -6.76
C TRP A 255 -6.84 15.44 -6.99
N ASN A 256 -7.76 15.06 -7.86
CA ASN A 256 -7.95 13.69 -8.32
C ASN A 256 -7.31 13.54 -9.69
N ALA A 257 -6.41 12.57 -9.83
CA ALA A 257 -5.75 12.21 -11.07
C ALA A 257 -5.91 10.71 -11.32
N GLN A 258 -5.91 10.32 -12.58
CA GLN A 258 -5.93 8.92 -13.00
C GLN A 258 -4.84 8.69 -14.03
N ILE A 259 -4.03 7.67 -13.81
CA ILE A 259 -2.93 7.27 -14.69
C ILE A 259 -3.04 5.79 -15.02
N PHE A 260 -2.35 5.33 -16.05
CA PHE A 260 -2.18 3.89 -16.26
C PHE A 260 -1.50 3.24 -15.06
N TYR A 261 -1.98 2.04 -14.70
CA TYR A 261 -1.42 1.35 -13.54
C TYR A 261 0.09 1.17 -13.62
N THR A 262 0.75 1.50 -12.54
CA THR A 262 2.18 1.27 -12.33
C THR A 262 2.51 1.13 -10.84
N HIS A 263 3.42 0.22 -10.52
CA HIS A 263 3.96 0.06 -9.15
C HIS A 263 4.99 1.14 -8.77
N LYS A 264 5.42 1.95 -9.76
CA LYS A 264 6.46 2.99 -9.59
C LYS A 264 5.95 4.25 -8.89
N ILE A 265 4.63 4.41 -8.83
CA ILE A 265 3.96 5.53 -8.17
C ILE A 265 3.38 5.01 -6.85
N LYS A 266 3.74 5.68 -5.75
CA LYS A 266 3.36 5.27 -4.39
C LYS A 266 2.86 6.46 -3.58
N ILE A 267 2.15 6.17 -2.49
CA ILE A 267 1.75 7.18 -1.51
C ILE A 267 3.01 7.87 -0.96
N GLY A 268 2.92 9.20 -0.82
CA GLY A 268 4.03 10.06 -0.38
C GLY A 268 4.99 10.47 -1.49
N ASP A 269 4.86 9.94 -2.71
CA ASP A 269 5.66 10.42 -3.84
C ASP A 269 5.29 11.87 -4.17
N LYS A 270 6.32 12.68 -4.48
CA LYS A 270 6.17 14.02 -5.02
C LYS A 270 5.93 13.94 -6.52
N VAL A 271 4.84 14.55 -6.96
CA VAL A 271 4.40 14.51 -8.37
C VAL A 271 4.09 15.90 -8.89
N SER A 272 4.19 16.05 -10.21
CA SER A 272 3.77 17.26 -10.90
C SER A 272 2.86 16.92 -12.06
N PHE A 273 2.00 17.87 -12.40
CA PHE A 273 1.12 17.80 -13.57
C PHE A 273 0.75 19.22 -14.04
N ILE A 274 0.23 19.32 -15.26
CA ILE A 274 -0.29 20.57 -15.81
C ILE A 274 -1.81 20.61 -15.61
N ASP A 275 -2.32 21.64 -14.97
CA ASP A 275 -3.75 21.82 -14.74
C ASP A 275 -4.49 22.32 -16.03
N GLY A 276 -5.82 22.43 -15.94
CA GLY A 276 -6.66 22.90 -17.06
C GLY A 276 -6.39 24.34 -17.51
N LEU A 277 -5.63 25.11 -16.75
CA LEU A 277 -5.20 26.49 -17.06
C LEU A 277 -3.79 26.57 -17.60
N GLY A 278 -3.10 25.42 -17.76
CA GLY A 278 -1.71 25.36 -18.23
C GLY A 278 -0.69 25.64 -17.14
N LYS A 279 -1.09 25.70 -15.86
CA LYS A 279 -0.19 25.92 -14.72
C LYS A 279 0.38 24.59 -14.26
N MET A 280 1.70 24.54 -14.02
CA MET A 280 2.34 23.38 -13.40
C MET A 280 2.01 23.35 -11.91
N ILE A 281 1.37 22.28 -11.49
CA ILE A 281 1.07 21.98 -10.09
C ILE A 281 2.09 20.96 -9.59
N LYS A 282 2.66 21.24 -8.43
CA LYS A 282 3.57 20.35 -7.70
C LYS A 282 2.92 19.94 -6.40
N THR A 283 2.87 18.63 -6.11
CA THR A 283 2.10 18.12 -4.96
C THR A 283 2.59 16.74 -4.53
N THR A 284 1.97 16.21 -3.48
CA THR A 284 2.28 14.89 -2.91
C THR A 284 1.07 13.97 -2.98
N ILE A 285 1.30 12.70 -3.28
CA ILE A 285 0.25 11.69 -3.31
C ILE A 285 -0.16 11.32 -1.88
N LYS A 286 -1.44 11.51 -1.56
CA LYS A 286 -2.01 11.22 -0.25
C LYS A 286 -2.64 9.84 -0.17
N GLU A 287 -3.35 9.45 -1.23
CA GLU A 287 -4.04 8.18 -1.30
C GLU A 287 -3.93 7.61 -2.71
N THR A 288 -3.94 6.29 -2.79
CA THR A 288 -3.99 5.58 -4.07
C THR A 288 -5.05 4.49 -4.02
N SER A 289 -5.75 4.32 -5.13
CA SER A 289 -6.57 3.13 -5.38
C SER A 289 -6.34 2.66 -6.81
N ALA A 290 -6.48 1.36 -7.04
CA ALA A 290 -6.29 0.81 -8.38
C ALA A 290 -7.49 -0.05 -8.78
N ARG A 291 -7.80 -0.02 -10.07
CA ARG A 291 -8.71 -0.95 -10.73
C ARG A 291 -7.94 -1.64 -11.84
N LEU A 292 -7.90 -2.95 -11.79
CA LEU A 292 -7.08 -3.77 -12.66
C LEU A 292 -7.92 -4.91 -13.22
N SER A 293 -7.91 -5.08 -14.53
CA SER A 293 -8.60 -6.19 -15.22
C SER A 293 -7.75 -6.67 -16.38
N ASN A 294 -7.71 -7.98 -16.63
CA ASN A 294 -7.03 -8.49 -17.82
C ASN A 294 -7.89 -8.38 -19.09
N THR A 295 -9.15 -8.01 -18.97
CA THR A 295 -10.08 -7.79 -20.08
C THR A 295 -10.59 -6.36 -20.19
N GLY A 296 -10.22 -5.50 -19.23
CA GLY A 296 -10.66 -4.13 -19.12
C GLY A 296 -9.53 -3.15 -18.83
N ASP A 297 -9.91 -2.01 -18.28
CA ASP A 297 -8.98 -0.93 -17.97
C ASP A 297 -8.11 -1.28 -16.74
N CYS A 298 -6.87 -0.84 -16.78
CA CYS A 298 -5.94 -0.92 -15.65
C CYS A 298 -5.46 0.47 -15.28
N SER A 299 -6.07 1.04 -14.24
CA SER A 299 -5.82 2.41 -13.83
C SER A 299 -5.39 2.51 -12.36
N LEU A 300 -4.60 3.52 -12.08
CA LEU A 300 -4.22 3.97 -10.75
C LEU A 300 -4.84 5.35 -10.51
N ILE A 301 -5.72 5.42 -9.54
CA ILE A 301 -6.40 6.64 -9.13
C ILE A 301 -5.63 7.24 -7.96
N LEU A 302 -5.29 8.51 -8.08
CA LEU A 302 -4.47 9.25 -7.14
C LEU A 302 -5.28 10.38 -6.51
N LYS A 303 -5.26 10.47 -5.20
CA LYS A 303 -5.71 11.64 -4.46
C LYS A 303 -4.47 12.43 -4.03
N LEU A 304 -4.36 13.65 -4.56
CA LEU A 304 -3.20 14.50 -4.40
C LEU A 304 -3.57 15.64 -3.46
N LYS A 305 -2.61 16.10 -2.66
CA LYS A 305 -2.82 17.25 -1.78
C LYS A 305 -2.89 18.53 -2.59
N ASP A 306 -3.70 19.49 -2.19
CA ASP A 306 -3.62 20.85 -2.71
C ASP A 306 -2.70 21.68 -1.82
N ASP A 307 -1.50 21.94 -2.32
CA ASP A 307 -0.47 22.76 -1.64
C ASP A 307 -0.58 24.25 -2.02
N SER A 308 -1.66 24.66 -2.68
CA SER A 308 -1.86 26.04 -3.14
C SER A 308 -2.31 27.03 -2.07
N ASN A 309 -2.37 26.61 -0.79
CA ASN A 309 -2.71 27.46 0.38
C ASN A 309 -1.56 27.55 1.38
#